data_cbefe1f03e98cd5a7b059d41e7c1408b
#
_entry.id   cbefe1f03e98cd5a7b059d41e7c1408b
#
_cell.length_a   1.000
_cell.length_b   1.000
_cell.length_c   1.000
_cell.angle_alpha   90.00
_cell.angle_beta   90.00
_cell.angle_gamma   90.00
#
_symmetry.space_group_name_H-M   'P 1'
#
loop_
_entity.id
_entity.type
_entity.pdbx_description
1 polymer ?
#
loop_
_entity_poly.entity_id
_entity_poly.type
_entity_poly.pdbx_seq_one_letter_code
_entity_poly.pdbx_strand_id
1 'polypeptide(L)'
;MGDGNGVKGLLERRAFQALEKHLNEKENKTLKGMPALLTTAVDRYGMGEAMADAGLDLTIGDLMFALGIPIPVRKLSTVRVIAGALLPVITNMPFSWFYALGAEQDKPPQQKWDKYYQRAAVLGGDFIQIRQYMPDDLTGKIVVTNTTTAKNVEELKKRNLHILVTVTPRLEGRSFGTNVMEATLLALMDKPQSEVTDADFLDLIERIPLEPNIEVLN
;
A
#
# COMPACT_ATOMS: atom_id res chain seq x y z
N MET A 1 20.99 -6.20 -6.41
CA MET A 1 19.95 -5.24 -6.82
C MET A 1 18.86 -5.31 -5.76
N GLY A 2 18.47 -4.19 -5.15
CA GLY A 2 17.44 -4.18 -4.13
C GLY A 2 16.10 -4.67 -4.70
N ASP A 3 15.43 -5.58 -4.02
CA ASP A 3 14.12 -6.11 -4.42
C ASP A 3 12.94 -5.42 -3.70
N GLY A 4 13.25 -4.48 -2.81
CA GLY A 4 12.29 -3.72 -2.02
C GLY A 4 11.80 -4.41 -0.75
N ASN A 5 12.20 -5.66 -0.51
CA ASN A 5 11.67 -6.43 0.63
C ASN A 5 12.28 -6.01 1.97
N GLY A 6 13.58 -5.66 1.99
CA GLY A 6 14.28 -5.29 3.22
C GLY A 6 13.74 -4.02 3.89
N VAL A 7 13.30 -3.04 3.10
CA VAL A 7 12.85 -1.73 3.61
C VAL A 7 11.33 -1.53 3.54
N LYS A 8 10.64 -2.37 2.77
CA LYS A 8 9.20 -2.23 2.45
C LYS A 8 8.32 -2.15 3.69
N GLY A 9 8.41 -3.15 4.57
CA GLY A 9 7.59 -3.19 5.79
C GLY A 9 7.89 -2.05 6.76
N LEU A 10 9.14 -1.59 6.79
CA LEU A 10 9.56 -0.46 7.60
C LEU A 10 8.92 0.85 7.12
N LEU A 11 8.99 1.14 5.82
CA LEU A 11 8.38 2.34 5.24
C LEU A 11 6.85 2.31 5.37
N GLU A 12 6.22 1.16 5.19
CA GLU A 12 4.78 0.97 5.37
C GLU A 12 4.37 1.27 6.82
N ARG A 13 5.10 0.79 7.82
CA ARG A 13 4.84 1.08 9.24
C ARG A 13 4.99 2.57 9.55
N ARG A 14 6.05 3.23 9.07
CA ARG A 14 6.24 4.67 9.23
C ARG A 14 5.10 5.48 8.61
N ALA A 15 4.58 5.04 7.46
CA ALA A 15 3.46 5.72 6.80
C ALA A 15 2.19 5.71 7.67
N PHE A 16 1.87 4.58 8.33
CA PHE A 16 0.72 4.51 9.24
C PHE A 16 0.95 5.29 10.52
N GLN A 17 2.16 5.32 11.07
CA GLN A 17 2.51 6.15 12.23
C GLN A 17 2.37 7.65 11.91
N ALA A 18 2.86 8.08 10.76
CA ALA A 18 2.73 9.47 10.31
C ALA A 18 1.26 9.84 10.05
N LEU A 19 0.48 8.94 9.44
CA LEU A 19 -0.96 9.15 9.22
C LEU A 19 -1.72 9.25 10.54
N GLU A 20 -1.46 8.37 11.51
CA GLU A 20 -2.08 8.45 12.85
C GLU A 20 -1.77 9.79 13.51
N LYS A 21 -0.51 10.22 13.49
CA LYS A 21 -0.10 11.52 14.00
C LYS A 21 -0.84 12.66 13.30
N HIS A 22 -0.90 12.64 11.97
CA HIS A 22 -1.60 13.66 11.18
C HIS A 22 -3.08 13.73 11.54
N LEU A 23 -3.77 12.60 11.61
CA LEU A 23 -5.19 12.55 11.95
C LEU A 23 -5.46 13.06 13.38
N ASN A 24 -4.63 12.69 14.35
CA ASN A 24 -4.75 13.17 15.72
C ASN A 24 -4.55 14.68 15.82
N GLU A 25 -3.50 15.23 15.20
CA GLU A 25 -3.13 16.63 15.32
C GLU A 25 -3.99 17.58 14.50
N LYS A 26 -4.48 17.13 13.32
CA LYS A 26 -5.19 17.99 12.36
C LYS A 26 -6.69 17.77 12.33
N GLU A 27 -7.15 16.57 12.61
CA GLU A 27 -8.57 16.21 12.47
C GLU A 27 -9.20 15.72 13.77
N ASN A 28 -8.44 15.59 14.86
CA ASN A 28 -8.90 15.00 16.13
C ASN A 28 -9.54 13.60 15.93
N LYS A 29 -8.93 12.79 15.06
CA LYS A 29 -9.35 11.43 14.71
C LYS A 29 -8.23 10.43 15.01
N THR A 30 -8.58 9.14 15.09
CA THR A 30 -7.64 8.02 15.25
C THR A 30 -7.95 6.94 14.23
N LEU A 31 -6.95 6.20 13.80
CA LEU A 31 -7.12 5.03 12.92
C LEU A 31 -7.82 3.87 13.62
N LYS A 32 -7.75 3.81 14.95
CA LYS A 32 -8.29 2.71 15.74
C LYS A 32 -9.79 2.49 15.49
N GLY A 33 -10.13 1.30 15.03
CA GLY A 33 -11.51 0.89 14.73
C GLY A 33 -12.04 1.37 13.39
N MET A 34 -11.28 2.19 12.62
CA MET A 34 -11.70 2.55 11.27
C MET A 34 -11.74 1.31 10.37
N PRO A 35 -12.81 1.12 9.56
CA PRO A 35 -12.85 0.04 8.60
C PRO A 35 -11.84 0.25 7.49
N ALA A 36 -11.05 -0.79 7.19
CA ALA A 36 -9.99 -0.73 6.20
C ALA A 36 -10.07 -1.88 5.20
N LEU A 37 -9.68 -1.60 3.96
CA LEU A 37 -9.52 -2.58 2.89
C LEU A 37 -8.05 -2.60 2.45
N LEU A 38 -7.39 -3.75 2.62
CA LEU A 38 -6.09 -4.05 2.04
C LEU A 38 -6.32 -4.90 0.79
N THR A 39 -5.90 -4.43 -0.39
CA THR A 39 -6.17 -5.12 -1.66
C THR A 39 -5.52 -6.49 -1.72
N THR A 40 -4.22 -6.58 -1.37
CA THR A 40 -3.48 -7.83 -1.23
C THR A 40 -2.50 -7.77 -0.06
N ALA A 41 -2.57 -8.73 0.84
CA ALA A 41 -1.64 -8.86 1.95
C ALA A 41 -0.47 -9.81 1.59
N VAL A 42 -0.63 -10.71 0.63
CA VAL A 42 0.46 -11.61 0.19
C VAL A 42 1.66 -10.81 -0.30
N ASP A 43 1.45 -9.78 -1.11
CA ASP A 43 2.50 -8.88 -1.59
C ASP A 43 2.83 -7.75 -0.59
N ARG A 44 1.89 -7.38 0.27
CA ARG A 44 1.95 -6.26 1.22
C ARG A 44 1.73 -6.70 2.66
N TYR A 45 2.41 -7.77 3.07
CA TYR A 45 2.22 -8.33 4.41
C TYR A 45 2.59 -7.33 5.50
N GLY A 46 3.70 -6.60 5.33
CA GLY A 46 4.13 -5.52 6.24
C GLY A 46 3.10 -4.39 6.36
N MET A 47 2.45 -4.01 5.25
CA MET A 47 1.34 -3.05 5.29
C MET A 47 0.16 -3.60 6.10
N GLY A 48 -0.18 -4.87 5.91
CA GLY A 48 -1.22 -5.53 6.71
C GLY A 48 -0.90 -5.55 8.21
N GLU A 49 0.36 -5.82 8.58
CA GLU A 49 0.82 -5.72 9.98
C GLU A 49 0.70 -4.28 10.50
N ALA A 50 1.17 -3.29 9.75
CA ALA A 50 1.08 -1.89 10.14
C ALA A 50 -0.38 -1.42 10.33
N MET A 51 -1.29 -1.87 9.45
CA MET A 51 -2.73 -1.60 9.59
C MET A 51 -3.34 -2.26 10.83
N ALA A 52 -2.95 -3.51 11.12
CA ALA A 52 -3.42 -4.23 12.30
C ALA A 52 -2.87 -3.60 13.60
N ASP A 53 -1.59 -3.22 13.61
CA ASP A 53 -0.93 -2.53 14.74
C ASP A 53 -1.57 -1.16 15.02
N ALA A 54 -2.00 -0.44 13.97
CA ALA A 54 -2.76 0.80 14.09
C ALA A 54 -4.22 0.58 14.57
N GLY A 55 -4.65 -0.68 14.75
CA GLY A 55 -5.98 -1.03 15.26
C GLY A 55 -7.13 -0.88 14.27
N LEU A 56 -6.86 -0.89 12.97
CA LEU A 56 -7.88 -0.84 11.92
C LEU A 56 -8.75 -2.12 11.87
N ASP A 57 -10.07 -1.96 11.58
CA ASP A 57 -10.96 -3.10 11.26
C ASP A 57 -10.68 -3.60 9.84
N LEU A 58 -9.75 -4.54 9.74
CA LEU A 58 -9.14 -4.94 8.49
C LEU A 58 -10.00 -5.91 7.69
N THR A 59 -10.21 -5.60 6.42
CA THR A 59 -10.72 -6.49 5.38
C THR A 59 -9.60 -6.71 4.36
N ILE A 60 -9.25 -7.97 4.09
CA ILE A 60 -8.15 -8.35 3.22
C ILE A 60 -8.71 -9.00 1.95
N GLY A 61 -8.29 -8.48 0.81
CA GLY A 61 -8.87 -8.78 -0.50
C GLY A 61 -8.11 -9.77 -1.36
N ASP A 62 -7.12 -10.52 -0.83
CA ASP A 62 -6.28 -11.40 -1.66
C ASP A 62 -7.07 -12.31 -2.60
N LEU A 63 -8.08 -13.01 -2.09
CA LEU A 63 -8.92 -13.88 -2.92
C LEU A 63 -9.77 -13.10 -3.92
N MET A 64 -10.16 -11.87 -3.58
CA MET A 64 -10.99 -11.02 -4.41
C MET A 64 -10.18 -10.42 -5.57
N PHE A 65 -9.05 -9.79 -5.23
CA PHE A 65 -8.27 -9.02 -6.20
C PHE A 65 -7.36 -9.92 -7.06
N ALA A 66 -6.80 -10.99 -6.48
CA ALA A 66 -5.94 -11.91 -7.23
C ALA A 66 -6.74 -13.00 -7.99
N LEU A 67 -7.79 -13.55 -7.38
CA LEU A 67 -8.50 -14.72 -7.93
C LEU A 67 -9.94 -14.41 -8.38
N GLY A 68 -10.44 -13.20 -8.10
CA GLY A 68 -11.82 -12.82 -8.42
C GLY A 68 -12.87 -13.51 -7.55
N ILE A 69 -12.49 -14.16 -6.45
CA ILE A 69 -13.37 -14.88 -5.53
C ILE A 69 -13.91 -13.90 -4.49
N PRO A 70 -15.23 -13.70 -4.31
CA PRO A 70 -15.83 -12.68 -3.47
C PRO A 70 -15.79 -13.03 -1.97
N ILE A 71 -14.67 -13.53 -1.48
CA ILE A 71 -14.48 -13.95 -0.09
C ILE A 71 -13.39 -13.08 0.54
N PRO A 72 -13.73 -12.15 1.44
CA PRO A 72 -12.75 -11.36 2.17
C PRO A 72 -12.12 -12.18 3.30
N VAL A 73 -10.84 -11.95 3.55
CA VAL A 73 -10.12 -12.49 4.70
C VAL A 73 -10.09 -11.42 5.79
N ARG A 74 -10.18 -11.83 7.07
CA ARG A 74 -10.23 -10.92 8.23
C ARG A 74 -8.99 -10.96 9.09
N LYS A 75 -8.15 -11.97 8.94
CA LYS A 75 -6.95 -12.19 9.77
C LYS A 75 -5.72 -12.40 8.88
N LEU A 76 -4.64 -11.71 9.17
CA LEU A 76 -3.37 -11.88 8.47
C LEU A 76 -2.81 -13.31 8.57
N SER A 77 -3.01 -13.97 9.72
CA SER A 77 -2.60 -15.37 9.87
C SER A 77 -3.27 -16.29 8.84
N THR A 78 -4.53 -16.02 8.50
CA THR A 78 -5.27 -16.78 7.47
C THR A 78 -4.68 -16.55 6.07
N VAL A 79 -4.16 -15.35 5.79
CA VAL A 79 -3.50 -15.05 4.51
C VAL A 79 -2.29 -15.95 4.30
N ARG A 80 -1.46 -16.17 5.34
CA ARG A 80 -0.29 -17.07 5.26
C ARG A 80 -0.69 -18.49 4.89
N VAL A 81 -1.77 -19.00 5.50
CA VAL A 81 -2.27 -20.34 5.21
C VAL A 81 -2.78 -20.44 3.76
N ILE A 82 -3.58 -19.45 3.34
CA ILE A 82 -4.11 -19.39 1.98
C ILE A 82 -2.96 -19.26 0.97
N ALA A 83 -2.00 -18.38 1.21
CA ALA A 83 -0.84 -18.19 0.35
C ALA A 83 -0.04 -19.50 0.20
N GLY A 84 0.23 -20.21 1.31
CA GLY A 84 0.92 -21.49 1.27
C GLY A 84 0.18 -22.57 0.45
N ALA A 85 -1.14 -22.61 0.56
CA ALA A 85 -1.97 -23.56 -0.20
C ALA A 85 -2.09 -23.20 -1.69
N LEU A 86 -2.13 -21.90 -2.02
CA LEU A 86 -2.32 -21.41 -3.39
C LEU A 86 -1.01 -21.19 -4.15
N LEU A 87 0.12 -21.03 -3.45
CA LEU A 87 1.42 -20.74 -4.07
C LEU A 87 1.77 -21.70 -5.20
N PRO A 88 1.63 -23.05 -5.05
CA PRO A 88 1.93 -24.00 -6.13
C PRO A 88 1.06 -23.80 -7.39
N VAL A 89 -0.16 -23.26 -7.22
CA VAL A 89 -1.07 -22.99 -8.34
C VAL A 89 -0.69 -21.65 -8.98
N ILE A 90 -0.52 -20.61 -8.17
CA ILE A 90 -0.26 -19.23 -8.62
C ILE A 90 1.08 -19.13 -9.36
N THR A 91 2.12 -19.83 -8.90
CA THR A 91 3.45 -19.82 -9.55
C THR A 91 3.45 -20.40 -10.95
N ASN A 92 2.45 -21.20 -11.31
CA ASN A 92 2.28 -21.78 -12.66
C ASN A 92 1.35 -20.96 -13.55
N MET A 93 0.76 -19.84 -13.05
CA MET A 93 -0.14 -19.00 -13.83
C MET A 93 0.61 -17.80 -14.43
N PRO A 94 0.18 -17.28 -15.59
CA PRO A 94 0.77 -16.09 -16.19
C PRO A 94 0.64 -14.87 -15.25
N PHE A 95 1.72 -14.11 -15.09
CA PHE A 95 1.76 -12.91 -14.23
C PHE A 95 0.69 -11.86 -14.62
N SER A 96 0.36 -11.77 -15.92
CA SER A 96 -0.69 -10.89 -16.45
C SER A 96 -2.10 -11.16 -15.92
N TRP A 97 -2.33 -12.32 -15.30
CA TRP A 97 -3.63 -12.63 -14.67
C TRP A 97 -3.81 -11.92 -13.33
N PHE A 98 -2.71 -11.57 -12.67
CA PHE A 98 -2.71 -10.93 -11.34
C PHE A 98 -2.46 -9.43 -11.37
N TYR A 99 -1.80 -8.95 -12.42
CA TYR A 99 -1.43 -7.55 -12.58
C TYR A 99 -1.78 -7.05 -13.97
N ALA A 100 -2.48 -5.92 -14.01
CA ALA A 100 -2.66 -5.18 -15.25
C ALA A 100 -1.29 -4.70 -15.76
N LEU A 101 -0.91 -5.06 -16.98
CA LEU A 101 0.38 -4.72 -17.59
C LEU A 101 0.19 -3.73 -18.75
N GLY A 102 1.14 -2.79 -18.88
CA GLY A 102 1.14 -1.86 -20.00
C GLY A 102 -0.16 -1.05 -20.14
N ALA A 103 -0.76 -1.02 -21.31
CA ALA A 103 -1.98 -0.26 -21.61
C ALA A 103 -3.22 -0.70 -20.78
N GLU A 104 -3.20 -1.89 -20.19
CA GLU A 104 -4.29 -2.33 -19.31
C GLU A 104 -4.39 -1.50 -18.03
N GLN A 105 -3.29 -0.90 -17.59
CA GLN A 105 -3.27 -0.02 -16.42
C GLN A 105 -4.04 1.29 -16.66
N ASP A 106 -4.22 1.70 -17.92
CA ASP A 106 -4.96 2.91 -18.29
C ASP A 106 -6.46 2.67 -18.50
N LYS A 107 -6.93 1.42 -18.46
CA LYS A 107 -8.36 1.11 -18.56
C LYS A 107 -9.14 1.75 -17.42
N PRO A 108 -10.40 2.17 -17.67
CA PRO A 108 -11.26 2.68 -16.60
C PRO A 108 -11.46 1.63 -15.51
N PRO A 109 -11.63 2.04 -14.24
CA PRO A 109 -11.89 1.13 -13.13
C PRO A 109 -13.13 0.26 -13.36
N GLN A 110 -13.07 -0.97 -12.88
CA GLN A 110 -14.19 -1.90 -12.88
C GLN A 110 -14.86 -1.85 -11.50
N GLN A 111 -16.12 -1.44 -11.40
CA GLN A 111 -16.85 -1.35 -10.13
C GLN A 111 -17.29 -2.74 -9.63
N LYS A 112 -16.33 -3.65 -9.44
CA LYS A 112 -16.62 -5.05 -9.06
C LYS A 112 -16.73 -5.25 -7.54
N TRP A 113 -16.01 -4.44 -6.75
CA TRP A 113 -15.89 -4.63 -5.29
C TRP A 113 -16.45 -3.47 -4.48
N ASP A 114 -17.37 -2.70 -5.03
CA ASP A 114 -17.91 -1.43 -4.50
C ASP A 114 -18.32 -1.51 -3.04
N LYS A 115 -19.02 -2.56 -2.61
CA LYS A 115 -19.44 -2.71 -1.20
C LYS A 115 -18.28 -2.69 -0.20
N TYR A 116 -17.10 -3.17 -0.60
CA TYR A 116 -15.91 -3.18 0.26
C TYR A 116 -15.22 -1.83 0.25
N TYR A 117 -15.16 -1.18 -0.93
CA TYR A 117 -14.68 0.20 -1.03
C TYR A 117 -15.56 1.17 -0.27
N GLN A 118 -16.89 1.06 -0.40
CA GLN A 118 -17.84 1.94 0.31
C GLN A 118 -17.71 1.81 1.82
N ARG A 119 -17.56 0.57 2.34
CA ARG A 119 -17.38 0.33 3.77
C ARG A 119 -16.06 0.88 4.30
N ALA A 120 -14.99 0.80 3.53
CA ALA A 120 -13.65 1.15 3.97
C ALA A 120 -13.48 2.68 4.08
N ALA A 121 -12.97 3.15 5.22
CA ALA A 121 -12.46 4.50 5.40
C ALA A 121 -11.01 4.60 4.93
N VAL A 122 -10.22 3.51 5.10
CA VAL A 122 -8.82 3.44 4.70
C VAL A 122 -8.64 2.35 3.65
N LEU A 123 -8.02 2.70 2.53
CA LEU A 123 -7.68 1.81 1.41
C LEU A 123 -6.17 1.64 1.37
N GLY A 124 -5.66 0.42 1.59
CA GLY A 124 -4.25 0.09 1.53
C GLY A 124 -3.92 -0.86 0.38
N GLY A 125 -2.72 -0.72 -0.19
CA GLY A 125 -2.24 -1.64 -1.21
C GLY A 125 -1.42 -0.99 -2.32
N ASP A 126 -1.16 -1.76 -3.37
CA ASP A 126 -0.57 -1.23 -4.59
C ASP A 126 -1.58 -0.35 -5.32
N PHE A 127 -1.12 0.83 -5.80
CA PHE A 127 -2.03 1.79 -6.41
C PHE A 127 -2.73 1.24 -7.67
N ILE A 128 -2.04 0.41 -8.46
CA ILE A 128 -2.62 -0.19 -9.68
C ILE A 128 -3.81 -1.08 -9.30
N GLN A 129 -3.68 -1.87 -8.24
CA GLN A 129 -4.75 -2.74 -7.76
C GLN A 129 -5.90 -1.95 -7.13
N ILE A 130 -5.58 -0.92 -6.32
CA ILE A 130 -6.61 -0.02 -5.77
C ILE A 130 -7.37 0.62 -6.91
N ARG A 131 -6.67 1.19 -7.91
CA ARG A 131 -7.25 1.88 -9.05
C ARG A 131 -8.13 0.97 -9.91
N GLN A 132 -7.74 -0.28 -10.10
CA GLN A 132 -8.44 -1.23 -10.97
C GLN A 132 -9.92 -1.41 -10.62
N TYR A 133 -10.27 -1.26 -9.34
CA TYR A 133 -11.64 -1.49 -8.85
C TYR A 133 -12.20 -0.32 -8.03
N MET A 134 -11.52 0.83 -7.98
CA MET A 134 -11.98 1.96 -7.18
C MET A 134 -13.29 2.56 -7.75
N PRO A 135 -14.23 2.95 -6.89
CA PRO A 135 -15.45 3.63 -7.29
C PRO A 135 -15.17 5.06 -7.77
N ASP A 136 -16.18 5.68 -8.38
CA ASP A 136 -16.08 7.06 -8.86
C ASP A 136 -16.03 8.09 -7.74
N ASP A 137 -16.56 7.77 -6.57
CA ASP A 137 -16.52 8.63 -5.39
C ASP A 137 -15.74 8.00 -4.25
N LEU A 138 -14.72 8.73 -3.78
CA LEU A 138 -13.86 8.38 -2.65
C LEU A 138 -13.95 9.41 -1.51
N THR A 139 -15.06 10.16 -1.45
CA THR A 139 -15.28 11.20 -0.44
C THR A 139 -15.00 10.70 0.98
N GLY A 140 -14.18 11.45 1.72
CA GLY A 140 -13.80 11.17 3.10
C GLY A 140 -12.88 9.95 3.29
N LYS A 141 -12.39 9.31 2.23
CA LYS A 141 -11.51 8.14 2.31
C LYS A 141 -10.05 8.53 2.31
N ILE A 142 -9.24 7.63 2.84
CA ILE A 142 -7.79 7.71 2.89
C ILE A 142 -7.22 6.59 2.03
N VAL A 143 -6.27 6.90 1.16
CA VAL A 143 -5.50 5.90 0.39
C VAL A 143 -4.07 5.88 0.90
N VAL A 144 -3.57 4.72 1.28
CA VAL A 144 -2.17 4.47 1.64
C VAL A 144 -1.55 3.54 0.61
N THR A 145 -0.57 4.04 -0.13
CA THR A 145 0.02 3.30 -1.26
C THR A 145 1.52 3.61 -1.43
N ASN A 146 2.15 3.00 -2.40
CA ASN A 146 3.57 3.17 -2.69
C ASN A 146 3.84 4.22 -3.77
N THR A 147 3.48 3.92 -5.02
CA THR A 147 3.89 4.71 -6.18
C THR A 147 2.70 5.40 -6.82
N THR A 148 2.78 6.73 -6.94
CA THR A 148 1.79 7.54 -7.66
C THR A 148 2.48 8.52 -8.58
N THR A 149 1.82 8.84 -9.71
CA THR A 149 2.20 9.89 -10.64
C THR A 149 1.31 11.12 -10.42
N ALA A 150 1.66 12.27 -11.01
CA ALA A 150 0.80 13.46 -10.99
C ALA A 150 -0.59 13.16 -11.58
N LYS A 151 -0.67 12.36 -12.67
CA LYS A 151 -1.95 11.92 -13.27
C LYS A 151 -2.81 11.15 -12.28
N ASN A 152 -2.20 10.26 -11.49
CA ASN A 152 -2.93 9.48 -10.47
C ASN A 152 -3.50 10.38 -9.37
N VAL A 153 -2.74 11.38 -8.94
CA VAL A 153 -3.21 12.33 -7.92
C VAL A 153 -4.37 13.16 -8.43
N GLU A 154 -4.30 13.65 -9.67
CA GLU A 154 -5.41 14.39 -10.28
C GLU A 154 -6.67 13.50 -10.46
N GLU A 155 -6.49 12.22 -10.77
CA GLU A 155 -7.61 11.26 -10.82
C GLU A 155 -8.24 11.08 -9.43
N LEU A 156 -7.44 10.95 -8.37
CA LEU A 156 -7.92 10.83 -6.99
C LEU A 156 -8.61 12.11 -6.50
N LYS A 157 -8.10 13.29 -6.84
CA LYS A 157 -8.75 14.58 -6.56
C LYS A 157 -10.14 14.66 -7.21
N LYS A 158 -10.26 14.27 -8.47
CA LYS A 158 -11.56 14.27 -9.19
C LYS A 158 -12.56 13.29 -8.58
N ARG A 159 -12.10 12.27 -7.86
CA ARG A 159 -12.93 11.30 -7.13
C ARG A 159 -13.17 11.70 -5.67
N ASN A 160 -12.83 12.92 -5.30
CA ASN A 160 -13.02 13.48 -3.95
C ASN A 160 -12.26 12.71 -2.85
N LEU A 161 -11.12 12.10 -3.15
CA LEU A 161 -10.29 11.48 -2.12
C LEU A 161 -9.87 12.53 -1.10
N HIS A 162 -10.03 12.21 0.20
CA HIS A 162 -9.67 13.14 1.26
C HIS A 162 -8.14 13.17 1.47
N ILE A 163 -7.51 12.04 1.80
CA ILE A 163 -6.06 11.98 2.07
C ILE A 163 -5.40 10.92 1.19
N LEU A 164 -4.28 11.30 0.56
CA LEU A 164 -3.35 10.39 -0.07
C LEU A 164 -2.07 10.28 0.75
N VAL A 165 -1.69 9.07 1.13
CA VAL A 165 -0.40 8.78 1.77
C VAL A 165 0.43 7.92 0.84
N THR A 166 1.67 8.35 0.55
CA THR A 166 2.66 7.51 -0.12
C THR A 166 3.78 7.15 0.85
N VAL A 167 4.15 5.86 0.87
CA VAL A 167 5.14 5.30 1.81
C VAL A 167 6.56 5.86 1.58
N THR A 168 6.78 6.48 0.42
CA THR A 168 8.03 7.16 0.06
C THR A 168 7.77 8.63 -0.19
N PRO A 169 8.77 9.51 0.00
CA PRO A 169 8.65 10.93 -0.30
C PRO A 169 8.28 11.15 -1.76
N ARG A 170 7.69 12.29 -2.01
CA ARG A 170 7.31 12.73 -3.35
C ARG A 170 8.33 13.72 -3.88
N LEU A 171 8.99 13.37 -4.99
CA LEU A 171 9.98 14.20 -5.65
C LEU A 171 9.49 14.55 -7.06
N GLU A 172 9.46 15.83 -7.41
CA GLU A 172 9.01 16.32 -8.71
C GLU A 172 7.62 15.80 -9.15
N GLY A 173 6.70 15.70 -8.18
CA GLY A 173 5.33 15.25 -8.45
C GLY A 173 5.15 13.74 -8.57
N ARG A 174 6.18 12.93 -8.25
CA ARG A 174 6.16 11.48 -8.34
C ARG A 174 6.69 10.85 -7.06
N SER A 175 6.02 9.81 -6.55
CA SER A 175 6.58 8.94 -5.53
C SER A 175 7.27 7.74 -6.19
N PHE A 176 8.31 7.22 -5.53
CA PHE A 176 9.12 6.12 -6.06
C PHE A 176 8.71 4.80 -5.42
N GLY A 177 8.90 3.71 -6.16
CA GLY A 177 8.71 2.37 -5.64
C GLY A 177 9.75 2.02 -4.56
N THR A 178 9.37 1.12 -3.65
CA THR A 178 10.25 0.67 -2.56
C THR A 178 11.57 0.06 -3.06
N ASN A 179 11.56 -0.59 -4.23
CA ASN A 179 12.79 -1.14 -4.84
C ASN A 179 13.82 -0.05 -5.16
N VAL A 180 13.36 1.10 -5.68
CA VAL A 180 14.23 2.25 -5.99
C VAL A 180 14.79 2.82 -4.69
N MET A 181 13.93 2.96 -3.66
CA MET A 181 14.35 3.46 -2.36
C MET A 181 15.37 2.52 -1.69
N GLU A 182 15.12 1.21 -1.71
CA GLU A 182 16.07 0.23 -1.18
C GLU A 182 17.41 0.28 -1.90
N ALA A 183 17.39 0.30 -3.23
CA ALA A 183 18.63 0.41 -4.01
C ALA A 183 19.40 1.70 -3.70
N THR A 184 18.69 2.81 -3.50
CA THR A 184 19.31 4.09 -3.10
C THR A 184 19.92 4.00 -1.70
N LEU A 185 19.19 3.43 -0.74
CA LEU A 185 19.68 3.26 0.62
C LEU A 185 20.91 2.34 0.67
N LEU A 186 20.87 1.21 -0.05
CA LEU A 186 22.02 0.31 -0.18
C LEU A 186 23.25 1.00 -0.80
N ALA A 187 23.04 1.86 -1.79
CA ALA A 187 24.12 2.62 -2.42
C ALA A 187 24.75 3.69 -1.49
N LEU A 188 23.99 4.15 -0.49
CA LEU A 188 24.47 5.08 0.54
C LEU A 188 25.17 4.38 1.71
N MET A 189 25.01 3.07 1.85
CA MET A 189 25.67 2.27 2.87
C MET A 189 27.05 1.84 2.39
N ASP A 190 28.09 2.09 3.19
CA ASP A 190 29.44 1.57 2.95
C ASP A 190 29.59 0.15 3.50
N LYS A 191 28.72 -0.76 2.96
CA LYS A 191 28.58 -2.11 3.48
C LYS A 191 28.10 -3.07 2.36
N PRO A 192 28.65 -4.30 2.25
CA PRO A 192 28.12 -5.30 1.32
C PRO A 192 26.65 -5.61 1.58
N GLN A 193 25.85 -5.73 0.53
CA GLN A 193 24.40 -6.00 0.65
C GLN A 193 24.09 -7.25 1.50
N SER A 194 24.95 -8.28 1.45
CA SER A 194 24.80 -9.52 2.23
C SER A 194 24.94 -9.33 3.75
N GLU A 195 25.50 -8.20 4.18
CA GLU A 195 25.73 -7.86 5.58
C GLU A 195 24.77 -6.78 6.10
N VAL A 196 23.92 -6.24 5.22
CA VAL A 196 22.93 -5.21 5.58
C VAL A 196 21.77 -5.86 6.33
N THR A 197 21.42 -5.26 7.46
CA THR A 197 20.32 -5.67 8.34
C THR A 197 19.20 -4.63 8.37
N ASP A 198 18.02 -4.99 8.90
CA ASP A 198 16.93 -4.06 9.12
C ASP A 198 17.33 -2.88 10.04
N ALA A 199 18.26 -3.11 11.00
CA ALA A 199 18.78 -2.07 11.86
C ALA A 199 19.61 -1.05 11.08
N ASP A 200 20.39 -1.46 10.07
CA ASP A 200 21.14 -0.56 9.20
C ASP A 200 20.20 0.34 8.37
N PHE A 201 19.10 -0.23 7.87
CA PHE A 201 18.06 0.56 7.18
C PHE A 201 17.40 1.57 8.11
N LEU A 202 17.06 1.18 9.35
CA LEU A 202 16.47 2.06 10.35
C LEU A 202 17.40 3.24 10.65
N ASP A 203 18.67 2.99 11.00
CA ASP A 203 19.65 4.03 11.29
C ASP A 203 19.81 5.02 10.13
N LEU A 204 19.89 4.49 8.89
CA LEU A 204 20.05 5.34 7.72
C LEU A 204 18.78 6.18 7.45
N ILE A 205 17.58 5.60 7.57
CA ILE A 205 16.31 6.31 7.37
C ILE A 205 16.09 7.39 8.43
N GLU A 206 16.57 7.19 9.67
CA GLU A 206 16.52 8.22 10.72
C GLU A 206 17.49 9.39 10.45
N ARG A 207 18.59 9.13 9.78
CA ARG A 207 19.63 10.13 9.44
C ARG A 207 19.30 10.96 8.20
N ILE A 208 18.45 10.44 7.31
CA ILE A 208 18.04 11.15 6.10
C ILE A 208 16.54 11.49 6.16
N PRO A 209 16.09 12.60 5.55
CA PRO A 209 14.67 13.02 5.60
C PRO A 209 13.80 12.15 4.69
N LEU A 210 13.80 10.84 4.92
CA LEU A 210 12.97 9.88 4.18
C LEU A 210 11.62 9.72 4.87
N GLU A 211 10.79 10.77 4.80
CA GLU A 211 9.46 10.77 5.39
C GLU A 211 8.39 10.34 4.38
N PRO A 212 7.35 9.61 4.83
CA PRO A 212 6.18 9.36 4.00
C PRO A 212 5.52 10.69 3.63
N ASN A 213 4.95 10.76 2.43
CA ASN A 213 4.24 11.96 2.03
C ASN A 213 2.75 11.83 2.36
N ILE A 214 2.18 12.85 3.03
CA ILE A 214 0.76 12.97 3.34
C ILE A 214 0.22 14.19 2.60
N GLU A 215 -0.77 13.99 1.75
CA GLU A 215 -1.38 15.04 0.94
C GLU A 215 -2.89 15.05 1.16
N VAL A 216 -3.42 16.13 1.72
CA VAL A 216 -4.86 16.38 1.82
C VAL A 216 -5.30 16.91 0.46
N LEU A 217 -6.19 16.19 -0.21
CA LEU A 217 -6.61 16.48 -1.58
C LEU A 217 -7.93 17.25 -1.65
N ASN A 218 -8.86 16.97 -0.70
CA ASN A 218 -10.16 17.61 -0.58
C ASN A 218 -10.61 17.73 0.88
#